data_70dbeaa05aa7796561012f1beda764ce
#
_entry.id   70dbeaa05aa7796561012f1beda764ce
#
_cell.length_a   1.000
_cell.length_b   1.000
_cell.length_c   1.000
_cell.angle_alpha   90.00
_cell.angle_beta   90.00
_cell.angle_gamma   90.00
#
_symmetry.space_group_name_H-M   'P 1'
#
loop_
_entity.id
_entity.type
_entity.pdbx_description
1 polymer ?
#
loop_
_entity_poly.entity_id
_entity_poly.type
_entity_poly.pdbx_seq_one_letter_code
_entity_poly.pdbx_strand_id
1 'polypeptide(L)'
;MFENLSERLGGVFDRLTKQGALSEEDVKTALREVRVALLEADVSLPVAREFIKKVQSKATGSAVTKSVTPGQQVVKIVHDALIDTLRGEGEPGDLKIDNPPAAILMVGLQGSGKTTTTGKLAKRLASREGKKVLMASLDIYRPAAMAVSYTHLTLPTILRV
;
A
#
# COMPACT_ATOMS: atom_id res chain seq x y z
N MET A 1 8.09 -2.93 -10.50
CA MET A 1 8.47 -1.82 -9.59
C MET A 1 8.18 -2.14 -8.12
N PHE A 2 6.97 -2.53 -7.74
CA PHE A 2 6.67 -2.90 -6.34
C PHE A 2 7.27 -4.23 -5.88
N GLU A 3 7.53 -5.17 -6.78
CA GLU A 3 8.17 -6.44 -6.48
C GLU A 3 9.58 -6.24 -5.88
N ASN A 4 10.41 -5.40 -6.51
CA ASN A 4 11.74 -5.08 -6.01
C ASN A 4 11.74 -4.45 -4.62
N LEU A 5 10.80 -3.54 -4.33
CA LEU A 5 10.68 -2.94 -3.00
C LEU A 5 10.26 -3.98 -1.96
N SER A 6 9.27 -4.83 -2.30
CA SER A 6 8.82 -5.90 -1.41
C SER A 6 9.90 -6.92 -1.12
N GLU A 7 10.67 -7.34 -2.13
CA GLU A 7 11.79 -8.28 -1.97
C GLU A 7 12.91 -7.70 -1.09
N ARG A 8 13.28 -6.44 -1.33
CA ARG A 8 14.32 -5.76 -0.54
C ARG A 8 13.91 -5.56 0.92
N LEU A 9 12.71 -5.06 1.15
CA LEU A 9 12.18 -4.91 2.51
C LEU A 9 12.04 -6.27 3.19
N GLY A 10 11.55 -7.29 2.48
CA GLY A 10 11.46 -8.66 2.97
C GLY A 10 12.82 -9.20 3.40
N GLY A 11 13.85 -9.06 2.57
CA GLY A 11 15.21 -9.49 2.90
C GLY A 11 15.80 -8.80 4.12
N VAL A 12 15.55 -7.51 4.32
CA VAL A 12 15.97 -6.76 5.52
C VAL A 12 15.23 -7.29 6.76
N PHE A 13 13.91 -7.49 6.65
CA PHE A 13 13.08 -7.94 7.77
C PHE A 13 13.37 -9.39 8.17
N ASP A 14 13.61 -10.25 7.20
CA ASP A 14 13.99 -11.64 7.45
C ASP A 14 15.29 -11.74 8.25
N ARG A 15 16.28 -10.90 7.95
CA ARG A 15 17.53 -10.85 8.71
C ARG A 15 17.31 -10.38 10.15
N LEU A 16 16.51 -9.31 10.33
CA LEU A 16 16.20 -8.80 11.67
C LEU A 16 15.42 -9.81 12.53
N THR A 17 14.48 -10.54 11.91
CA THR A 17 13.65 -11.50 12.66
C THR A 17 14.39 -12.78 13.02
N LYS A 18 15.44 -13.15 12.28
CA LYS A 18 16.29 -14.31 12.58
C LYS A 18 17.31 -14.04 13.67
N GLN A 19 17.59 -12.79 14.02
CA GLN A 19 18.49 -12.43 15.11
C GLN A 19 17.73 -12.48 16.44
N GLY A 20 18.22 -13.27 17.38
CA GLY A 20 17.61 -13.43 18.71
C GLY A 20 17.78 -12.21 19.62
N ALA A 21 18.81 -11.38 19.38
CA ALA A 21 19.06 -10.12 20.05
C ALA A 21 19.45 -9.07 19.00
N LEU A 22 18.96 -7.85 19.15
CA LEU A 22 19.30 -6.73 18.26
C LEU A 22 20.02 -5.64 19.06
N SER A 23 21.15 -5.20 18.53
CA SER A 23 21.80 -3.98 18.99
C SER A 23 21.18 -2.74 18.29
N GLU A 24 21.39 -1.56 18.86
CA GLU A 24 20.99 -0.32 18.20
C GLU A 24 21.69 -0.12 16.84
N GLU A 25 22.90 -0.65 16.68
CA GLU A 25 23.64 -0.57 15.44
C GLU A 25 23.06 -1.49 14.35
N ASP A 26 22.58 -2.67 14.73
CA ASP A 26 21.85 -3.56 13.80
C ASP A 26 20.59 -2.88 13.27
N VAL A 27 19.83 -2.23 14.15
CA VAL A 27 18.63 -1.47 13.77
C VAL A 27 19.00 -0.31 12.84
N LYS A 28 20.05 0.46 13.15
CA LYS A 28 20.52 1.56 12.29
C LYS A 28 20.95 1.07 10.91
N THR A 29 21.65 -0.06 10.86
CA THR A 29 22.10 -0.68 9.59
C THR A 29 20.90 -1.11 8.76
N ALA A 30 19.94 -1.80 9.34
CA ALA A 30 18.71 -2.19 8.67
C ALA A 30 17.90 -0.97 8.15
N LEU A 31 17.80 0.09 8.93
CA LEU A 31 17.12 1.31 8.51
C LEU A 31 17.83 2.06 7.38
N ARG A 32 19.17 1.95 7.27
CA ARG A 32 19.90 2.45 6.08
C ARG A 32 19.49 1.70 4.82
N GLU A 33 19.37 0.38 4.90
CA GLU A 33 18.93 -0.44 3.77
C GLU A 33 17.47 -0.16 3.39
N VAL A 34 16.58 -0.01 4.38
CA VAL A 34 15.20 0.42 4.14
C VAL A 34 15.16 1.77 3.43
N ARG A 35 16.00 2.73 3.83
CA ARG A 35 16.10 4.03 3.15
C ARG A 35 16.53 3.90 1.70
N VAL A 36 17.52 3.06 1.42
CA VAL A 36 17.98 2.81 0.05
C VAL A 36 16.86 2.21 -0.79
N ALA A 37 16.15 1.21 -0.26
CA ALA A 37 15.02 0.59 -0.94
C ALA A 37 13.90 1.58 -1.27
N LEU A 38 13.59 2.51 -0.34
CA LEU A 38 12.60 3.56 -0.59
C LEU A 38 13.05 4.54 -1.69
N LEU A 39 14.32 4.96 -1.69
CA LEU A 39 14.85 5.86 -2.73
C LEU A 39 14.89 5.20 -4.10
N GLU A 40 15.22 3.91 -4.19
CA GLU A 40 15.18 3.14 -5.44
C GLU A 40 13.75 2.90 -5.95
N ALA A 41 12.76 2.98 -5.06
CA ALA A 41 11.35 2.96 -5.41
C ALA A 41 10.78 4.36 -5.70
N ASP A 42 11.64 5.34 -6.03
CA ASP A 42 11.28 6.72 -6.37
C ASP A 42 10.60 7.52 -5.25
N VAL A 43 10.75 7.10 -3.99
CA VAL A 43 10.30 7.93 -2.86
C VAL A 43 11.21 9.15 -2.72
N SER A 44 10.62 10.33 -2.62
CA SER A 44 11.40 11.57 -2.51
C SER A 44 12.29 11.60 -1.27
N LEU A 45 13.48 12.19 -1.39
CA LEU A 45 14.48 12.24 -0.33
C LEU A 45 13.98 12.85 1.00
N PRO A 46 13.19 13.93 0.99
CA PRO A 46 12.63 14.48 2.23
C PRO A 46 11.72 13.48 2.95
N VAL A 47 10.81 12.82 2.21
CA VAL A 47 9.88 11.83 2.76
C VAL A 47 10.63 10.63 3.32
N ALA A 48 11.60 10.09 2.58
CA ALA A 48 12.42 8.97 3.04
C ALA A 48 13.22 9.33 4.32
N ARG A 49 13.75 10.56 4.41
CA ARG A 49 14.48 11.01 5.61
C ARG A 49 13.57 11.14 6.83
N GLU A 50 12.41 11.75 6.67
CA GLU A 50 11.43 11.91 7.75
C GLU A 50 10.93 10.56 8.25
N PHE A 51 10.58 9.66 7.32
CA PHE A 51 10.20 8.30 7.62
C PHE A 51 11.26 7.58 8.46
N ILE A 52 12.53 7.57 8.02
CA ILE A 52 13.62 6.89 8.75
C ILE A 52 13.82 7.52 10.13
N LYS A 53 13.76 8.85 10.27
CA LYS A 53 13.86 9.53 11.56
C LYS A 53 12.73 9.08 12.51
N LYS A 54 11.49 9.03 12.01
CA LYS A 54 10.32 8.59 12.79
C LYS A 54 10.44 7.13 13.24
N VAL A 55 10.89 6.25 12.36
CA VAL A 55 11.10 4.83 12.70
C VAL A 55 12.26 4.67 13.68
N GLN A 56 13.40 5.32 13.45
CA GLN A 56 14.58 5.22 14.29
C GLN A 56 14.26 5.64 15.73
N SER A 57 13.56 6.75 15.93
CA SER A 57 13.21 7.21 17.29
C SER A 57 12.37 6.20 18.08
N LYS A 58 11.55 5.38 17.38
CA LYS A 58 10.72 4.34 18.00
C LYS A 58 11.46 3.00 18.13
N ALA A 59 12.34 2.68 17.18
CA ALA A 59 12.99 1.36 17.08
C ALA A 59 14.27 1.23 17.91
N THR A 60 14.92 2.34 18.29
CA THR A 60 16.16 2.30 19.13
C THR A 60 15.88 2.39 20.63
N GLY A 61 14.61 2.38 21.03
CA GLY A 61 14.24 2.39 22.46
C GLY A 61 14.58 1.07 23.17
N SER A 62 14.97 1.15 24.45
CA SER A 62 15.29 -0.02 25.27
C SER A 62 14.17 -1.04 25.38
N ALA A 63 12.91 -0.62 25.24
CA ALA A 63 11.74 -1.50 25.22
C ALA A 63 11.73 -2.42 23.99
N VAL A 64 12.32 -2.00 22.88
CA VAL A 64 12.39 -2.78 21.63
C VAL A 64 13.60 -3.72 21.67
N THR A 65 14.78 -3.19 21.96
CA THR A 65 16.04 -3.98 21.94
C THR A 65 16.12 -5.04 23.03
N LYS A 66 15.45 -4.83 24.16
CA LYS A 66 15.34 -5.81 25.28
C LYS A 66 14.11 -6.71 25.20
N SER A 67 13.33 -6.63 24.14
CA SER A 67 12.16 -7.48 23.92
C SER A 67 12.55 -8.93 23.64
N VAL A 68 11.65 -9.86 23.89
CA VAL A 68 11.79 -11.28 23.51
C VAL A 68 11.81 -11.47 21.99
N THR A 69 11.18 -10.55 21.23
CA THR A 69 11.10 -10.58 19.77
C THR A 69 11.47 -9.21 19.16
N PRO A 70 12.72 -8.74 19.33
CA PRO A 70 13.08 -7.39 18.92
C PRO A 70 12.95 -7.16 17.41
N GLY A 71 13.31 -8.14 16.59
CA GLY A 71 13.17 -8.06 15.13
C GLY A 71 11.73 -7.88 14.68
N GLN A 72 10.78 -8.61 15.24
CA GLN A 72 9.36 -8.47 14.93
C GLN A 72 8.81 -7.11 15.36
N GLN A 73 9.29 -6.57 16.48
CA GLN A 73 8.89 -5.23 16.91
C GLN A 73 9.39 -4.15 15.96
N VAL A 74 10.63 -4.23 15.48
CA VAL A 74 11.14 -3.30 14.47
C VAL A 74 10.33 -3.38 13.18
N VAL A 75 10.01 -4.58 12.69
CA VAL A 75 9.14 -4.77 11.52
C VAL A 75 7.78 -4.12 11.73
N LYS A 76 7.16 -4.32 12.90
CA LYS A 76 5.88 -3.69 13.23
C LYS A 76 5.98 -2.15 13.23
N ILE A 77 7.02 -1.59 13.83
CA ILE A 77 7.25 -0.13 13.86
C ILE A 77 7.39 0.42 12.43
N VAL A 78 8.12 -0.26 11.56
CA VAL A 78 8.25 0.12 10.14
C VAL A 78 6.89 0.06 9.43
N HIS A 79 6.16 -1.04 9.62
CA HIS A 79 4.83 -1.21 9.05
C HIS A 79 3.86 -0.11 9.48
N ASP A 80 3.78 0.18 10.79
CA ASP A 80 2.90 1.21 11.33
C ASP A 80 3.30 2.61 10.81
N ALA A 81 4.61 2.88 10.70
CA ALA A 81 5.10 4.12 10.13
C ALA A 81 4.79 4.27 8.63
N LEU A 82 4.80 3.18 7.85
CA LEU A 82 4.37 3.19 6.46
C LEU A 82 2.88 3.52 6.34
N ILE A 83 2.04 2.89 7.16
CA ILE A 83 0.60 3.19 7.20
C ILE A 83 0.37 4.66 7.54
N ASP A 84 1.04 5.18 8.57
CA ASP A 84 0.93 6.59 8.97
C ASP A 84 1.34 7.54 7.85
N THR A 85 2.45 7.22 7.14
CA THR A 85 2.94 8.03 6.03
C THR A 85 1.97 8.04 4.84
N LEU A 86 1.36 6.89 4.52
CA LEU A 86 0.38 6.77 3.45
C LEU A 86 -0.98 7.39 3.81
N ARG A 87 -1.34 7.36 5.08
CA ARG A 87 -2.58 7.99 5.58
C ARG A 87 -2.52 9.50 5.52
N GLY A 88 -1.32 10.08 5.67
CA GLY A 88 -1.13 11.53 5.73
C GLY A 88 -1.70 12.16 7.01
N GLU A 89 -1.78 13.50 6.98
CA GLU A 89 -2.40 14.28 8.06
C GLU A 89 -3.90 14.36 7.82
N GLY A 90 -4.70 13.68 8.61
CA GLY A 90 -6.16 13.73 8.55
C GLY A 90 -6.83 12.39 8.85
N GLU A 91 -8.12 12.45 9.07
CA GLU A 91 -8.95 11.23 9.19
C GLU A 91 -9.02 10.52 7.84
N PRO A 92 -8.99 9.17 7.83
CA PRO A 92 -9.19 8.40 6.61
C PRO A 92 -10.52 8.80 5.98
N GLY A 93 -10.47 9.37 4.79
CA GLY A 93 -11.68 9.74 4.06
C GLY A 93 -12.44 8.49 3.63
N ASP A 94 -13.65 8.30 4.12
CA ASP A 94 -14.55 7.30 3.57
C ASP A 94 -15.10 7.77 2.21
N LEU A 95 -15.38 6.80 1.34
CA LEU A 95 -16.05 7.10 0.08
C LEU A 95 -17.47 7.60 0.36
N LYS A 96 -17.71 8.87 0.07
CA LYS A 96 -19.04 9.48 0.19
C LYS A 96 -19.94 9.03 -0.97
N ILE A 97 -20.72 7.98 -0.74
CA ILE A 97 -21.69 7.41 -1.68
C ILE A 97 -23.11 7.44 -1.09
N ASP A 98 -23.42 8.49 -0.33
CA ASP A 98 -24.63 8.58 0.46
C ASP A 98 -25.88 8.92 -0.37
N ASN A 99 -25.69 9.56 -1.55
CA ASN A 99 -26.79 9.97 -2.42
C ASN A 99 -26.73 9.22 -3.75
N PRO A 100 -27.44 8.11 -3.94
CA PRO A 100 -27.49 7.44 -5.25
C PRO A 100 -28.28 8.25 -6.30
N PRO A 101 -27.86 8.24 -7.59
CA PRO A 101 -26.68 7.57 -8.08
C PRO A 101 -25.39 8.36 -7.80
N ALA A 102 -24.42 7.75 -7.14
CA ALA A 102 -23.09 8.32 -6.94
C ALA A 102 -22.16 7.88 -8.09
N ALA A 103 -21.59 8.82 -8.82
CA ALA A 103 -20.65 8.54 -9.90
C ALA A 103 -19.20 8.67 -9.39
N ILE A 104 -18.40 7.62 -9.61
CA ILE A 104 -16.98 7.59 -9.28
C ILE A 104 -16.18 7.50 -10.56
N LEU A 105 -15.41 8.53 -10.89
CA LEU A 105 -14.55 8.57 -12.06
C LEU A 105 -13.11 8.20 -11.68
N MET A 106 -12.60 7.11 -12.24
CA MET A 106 -11.20 6.69 -12.05
C MET A 106 -10.32 7.31 -13.13
N VAL A 107 -9.42 8.19 -12.74
CA VAL A 107 -8.48 8.89 -13.64
C VAL A 107 -7.04 8.52 -13.33
N GLY A 108 -6.17 8.61 -14.36
CA GLY A 108 -4.74 8.35 -14.21
C GLY A 108 -4.09 7.90 -15.52
N LEU A 109 -2.77 7.76 -15.51
CA LEU A 109 -1.98 7.34 -16.67
C LEU A 109 -2.25 5.87 -17.04
N GLN A 110 -1.83 5.48 -18.24
CA GLN A 110 -1.88 4.09 -18.67
C GLN A 110 -1.04 3.21 -17.72
N GLY A 111 -1.54 2.03 -17.38
CA GLY A 111 -0.86 1.13 -16.45
C GLY A 111 -1.00 1.48 -14.96
N SER A 112 -1.63 2.60 -14.59
CA SER A 112 -1.80 3.02 -13.18
C SER A 112 -2.81 2.20 -12.37
N GLY A 113 -3.34 1.11 -12.92
CA GLY A 113 -4.24 0.20 -12.21
C GLY A 113 -5.71 0.64 -12.12
N LYS A 114 -6.16 1.63 -12.92
CA LYS A 114 -7.55 2.12 -12.89
C LYS A 114 -8.59 1.00 -12.99
N THR A 115 -8.48 0.18 -14.02
CA THR A 115 -9.43 -0.94 -14.26
C THR A 115 -9.45 -1.93 -13.10
N THR A 116 -8.27 -2.31 -12.62
CA THR A 116 -8.14 -3.24 -11.47
C THR A 116 -8.74 -2.64 -10.20
N THR A 117 -8.48 -1.36 -9.94
CA THR A 117 -9.00 -0.66 -8.76
C THR A 117 -10.51 -0.50 -8.84
N THR A 118 -11.04 -0.12 -10.02
CA THR A 118 -12.49 -0.04 -10.27
C THR A 118 -13.18 -1.35 -9.93
N GLY A 119 -12.64 -2.47 -10.41
CA GLY A 119 -13.25 -3.76 -10.13
C GLY A 119 -13.16 -4.20 -8.67
N LYS A 120 -12.02 -3.98 -8.02
CA LYS A 120 -11.88 -4.27 -6.59
C LYS A 120 -12.84 -3.43 -5.75
N LEU A 121 -12.98 -2.15 -6.10
CA LEU A 121 -13.91 -1.23 -5.45
C LEU A 121 -15.36 -1.67 -5.66
N ALA A 122 -15.75 -1.95 -6.90
CA ALA A 122 -17.09 -2.44 -7.25
C ALA A 122 -17.43 -3.74 -6.48
N LYS A 123 -16.49 -4.69 -6.44
CA LYS A 123 -16.66 -5.93 -5.67
C LYS A 123 -16.83 -5.65 -4.17
N ARG A 124 -16.03 -4.75 -3.60
CA ARG A 124 -16.16 -4.37 -2.19
C ARG A 124 -17.53 -3.77 -1.89
N LEU A 125 -17.96 -2.77 -2.68
CA LEU A 125 -19.24 -2.09 -2.51
C LEU A 125 -20.42 -3.05 -2.65
N ALA A 126 -20.38 -3.96 -3.62
CA ALA A 126 -21.44 -4.94 -3.83
C ALA A 126 -21.48 -5.99 -2.70
N SER A 127 -20.32 -6.58 -2.34
CA SER A 127 -20.28 -7.72 -1.43
C SER A 127 -20.31 -7.35 0.06
N ARG A 128 -19.72 -6.20 0.43
CA ARG A 128 -19.63 -5.77 1.84
C ARG A 128 -20.68 -4.73 2.24
N GLU A 129 -21.06 -3.87 1.31
CA GLU A 129 -21.94 -2.75 1.57
C GLU A 129 -23.34 -2.94 0.93
N GLY A 130 -23.56 -4.04 0.21
CA GLY A 130 -24.86 -4.35 -0.42
C GLY A 130 -25.28 -3.34 -1.50
N LYS A 131 -24.35 -2.53 -2.02
CA LYS A 131 -24.66 -1.51 -3.02
C LYS A 131 -24.84 -2.13 -4.40
N LYS A 132 -25.78 -1.60 -5.19
CA LYS A 132 -25.87 -1.91 -6.62
C LYS A 132 -24.85 -1.09 -7.37
N VAL A 133 -23.91 -1.75 -8.08
CA VAL A 133 -22.80 -1.09 -8.76
C VAL A 133 -22.91 -1.33 -10.26
N LEU A 134 -22.83 -0.25 -11.03
CA LEU A 134 -22.68 -0.26 -12.47
C LEU A 134 -21.26 0.17 -12.81
N MET A 135 -20.57 -0.58 -13.66
CA MET A 135 -19.27 -0.19 -14.20
C MET A 135 -19.41 0.13 -15.68
N ALA A 136 -18.77 1.23 -16.11
CA ALA A 136 -18.69 1.61 -17.51
C ALA A 136 -17.22 1.87 -17.88
N SER A 137 -16.79 1.39 -19.06
CA SER A 137 -15.49 1.73 -19.62
C SER A 137 -15.65 2.87 -20.62
N LEU A 138 -14.92 3.96 -20.40
CA LEU A 138 -14.82 5.08 -21.33
C LEU A 138 -13.56 4.96 -22.21
N ASP A 139 -12.81 3.87 -22.12
CA ASP A 139 -11.64 3.60 -22.95
C ASP A 139 -12.06 2.98 -24.29
N ILE A 140 -12.38 3.84 -25.24
CA ILE A 140 -12.82 3.45 -26.59
C ILE A 140 -11.65 3.18 -27.55
N TYR A 141 -10.42 3.53 -27.17
CA TYR A 141 -9.26 3.44 -28.05
C TYR A 141 -8.55 2.09 -27.96
N ARG A 142 -8.73 1.32 -26.90
CA ARG A 142 -8.12 -0.01 -26.74
C ARG A 142 -9.12 -1.11 -27.05
N PRO A 143 -8.87 -1.94 -28.09
CA PRO A 143 -9.85 -2.97 -28.53
C PRO A 143 -10.26 -3.97 -27.44
N ALA A 144 -9.39 -4.22 -26.47
CA ALA A 144 -9.65 -5.17 -25.39
C ALA A 144 -10.04 -4.54 -24.05
N ALA A 145 -10.11 -3.20 -23.93
CA ALA A 145 -10.32 -2.53 -22.64
C ALA A 145 -11.65 -2.91 -21.97
N MET A 146 -12.70 -3.10 -22.73
CA MET A 146 -14.01 -3.56 -22.24
C MET A 146 -13.97 -5.05 -21.87
N ALA A 147 -13.36 -5.88 -22.71
CA ALA A 147 -13.27 -7.33 -22.48
C ALA A 147 -12.42 -7.68 -21.23
N VAL A 148 -11.29 -6.97 -21.01
CA VAL A 148 -10.46 -7.15 -19.84
C VAL A 148 -11.21 -6.83 -18.55
N SER A 149 -11.98 -5.76 -18.52
CA SER A 149 -12.84 -5.42 -17.39
C SER A 149 -13.86 -6.51 -17.09
N TYR A 150 -14.39 -7.16 -18.15
CA TYR A 150 -15.38 -8.21 -18.03
C TYR A 150 -14.78 -9.54 -17.55
N THR A 151 -13.67 -10.00 -18.15
CA THR A 151 -13.09 -11.31 -17.89
C THR A 151 -12.34 -11.42 -16.56
N HIS A 152 -11.73 -10.34 -16.09
CA HIS A 152 -10.95 -10.35 -14.85
C HIS A 152 -11.76 -10.06 -13.59
N LEU A 153 -12.98 -9.56 -13.69
CA LEU A 153 -13.72 -9.05 -12.54
C LEU A 153 -14.98 -9.84 -12.16
N THR A 154 -15.38 -10.87 -12.92
CA THR A 154 -16.53 -11.75 -12.62
C THR A 154 -17.62 -11.05 -11.77
N LEU A 155 -18.09 -9.91 -12.22
CA LEU A 155 -19.20 -9.18 -11.58
C LEU A 155 -20.50 -9.45 -12.33
N PRO A 156 -21.61 -9.71 -11.65
CA PRO A 156 -22.85 -10.18 -12.24
C PRO A 156 -23.60 -9.14 -13.08
N THR A 157 -23.13 -7.89 -13.19
CA THR A 157 -23.85 -6.86 -13.92
C THR A 157 -22.91 -5.92 -14.63
N ILE A 158 -22.74 -6.11 -15.95
CA ILE A 158 -22.10 -5.15 -16.83
C ILE A 158 -23.13 -4.80 -17.92
N LEU A 159 -23.59 -3.56 -17.91
CA LEU A 159 -24.28 -2.97 -19.05
C LEU A 159 -23.24 -2.42 -20.03
N ARG A 160 -23.34 -2.86 -21.30
CA ARG A 160 -22.60 -2.23 -22.41
C ARG A 160 -23.32 -0.94 -22.77
N VAL A 161 -22.61 0.15 -22.79
CA VAL A 161 -23.00 1.37 -23.49
C VAL A 161 -22.27 1.43 -24.81
#